data_b5f6045977404bc77c86bc7f808a9697
#
_entry.id   b5f6045977404bc77c86bc7f808a9697
#
_cell.length_a   1.000
_cell.length_b   1.000
_cell.length_c   1.000
_cell.angle_alpha   90.00
_cell.angle_beta   90.00
_cell.angle_gamma   90.00
#
_symmetry.space_group_name_H-M   'P 1'
#
loop_
_entity.id
_entity.type
_entity.pdbx_description
1 polymer ?
#
loop_
_entity_poly.entity_id
_entity_poly.type
_entity_poly.pdbx_seq_one_letter_code
_entity_poly.pdbx_strand_id
1 'polypeptide(L)'
;LYGDAGAGGDGGVGGAGGTGGLGNRGGAGGAGGAGGVGGAGGAAGLWGGGGAGGVGGTGGGAGLGAQSVTFSSSLSGLSGGDGGAGGAGGAGGTGGWLYGGGGAAGSGGDGGTGGQGGAGGAGVFSLFGSGGGPGGNGGVGGVGGVGGAGGRAGLFGVGGLGGAGGDAGDSGEGGFGGPGLAGGLFGNPGNGGVGGIGGDAAAGGAGGAGGNGGAGGNGGWLFGNGGAGGSGGDGGAAGRGGAGNLGSAGGINAPAGNPGSGSVGIGGAGGAGGTAGLFGDGGAGGAGGAGAAGGFGGISAATPSAGSEGAMGGAGGVGGNARLLGTGGAGGVGGGGGAGGDGGRGGVATPGGQGGDAGDGGAGGAGGNGGGASGAGGWLLGTGGAGGAGGNGGNGGKAGFSPGPTNFGLNGAGGGGGVGGNGATGPWLFGDGGAGGGGGAGGIGGDGGPTPGSTGAGAAGGHGGDAQLIGNGGHGGAGGTGVPNGSGGAGGLSGLLFGEPGANG
;
A
#
# COMPACT_ATOMS: atom_id res chain seq x y z
N LEU A 1 34.69 3.58 27.37
CA LEU A 1 35.24 4.42 26.30
C LEU A 1 35.10 3.73 24.92
N TYR A 2 35.27 2.43 24.84
CA TYR A 2 35.17 1.61 23.64
C TYR A 2 34.11 0.52 23.85
N GLY A 3 33.24 0.31 22.92
CA GLY A 3 32.26 -0.80 22.90
C GLY A 3 30.96 -0.42 22.24
N ASP A 4 30.38 -1.39 21.52
CA ASP A 4 29.05 -1.26 20.93
C ASP A 4 27.99 -1.34 22.03
N ALA A 5 26.86 -0.68 21.80
CA ALA A 5 25.73 -0.72 22.72
C ALA A 5 24.91 -2.00 22.53
N GLY A 6 24.24 -2.46 23.56
CA GLY A 6 23.36 -3.60 23.52
C GLY A 6 22.10 -3.36 22.71
N ALA A 7 21.59 -4.40 22.05
CA ALA A 7 20.31 -4.35 21.34
C ALA A 7 19.12 -4.27 22.32
N GLY A 8 18.01 -3.66 21.87
CA GLY A 8 16.73 -3.70 22.58
C GLY A 8 16.12 -5.09 22.52
N GLY A 9 15.34 -5.46 23.52
CA GLY A 9 14.57 -6.72 23.52
C GLY A 9 13.32 -6.63 22.64
N ASP A 10 12.87 -7.77 22.11
CA ASP A 10 11.68 -7.83 21.29
C ASP A 10 10.39 -7.69 22.12
N GLY A 11 9.32 -7.19 21.53
CA GLY A 11 8.00 -7.07 22.12
C GLY A 11 7.31 -8.44 22.24
N GLY A 12 6.49 -8.62 23.28
CA GLY A 12 5.72 -9.83 23.46
C GLY A 12 4.52 -9.94 22.51
N VAL A 13 4.08 -11.17 22.21
CA VAL A 13 2.90 -11.45 21.38
C VAL A 13 1.62 -11.13 22.14
N GLY A 14 0.63 -10.53 21.46
CA GLY A 14 -0.70 -10.27 22.02
C GLY A 14 -1.47 -11.56 22.32
N GLY A 15 -2.31 -11.55 23.37
CA GLY A 15 -3.16 -12.69 23.72
C GLY A 15 -4.29 -12.92 22.70
N ALA A 16 -4.67 -14.18 22.47
CA ALA A 16 -5.79 -14.50 21.61
C ALA A 16 -7.15 -14.06 22.20
N GLY A 17 -8.05 -13.59 21.34
CA GLY A 17 -9.42 -13.26 21.74
C GLY A 17 -10.25 -14.48 22.12
N GLY A 18 -11.19 -14.33 23.07
CA GLY A 18 -12.09 -15.41 23.47
C GLY A 18 -13.13 -15.74 22.40
N THR A 19 -13.52 -17.02 22.29
CA THR A 19 -14.60 -17.43 21.39
C THR A 19 -15.95 -16.94 21.89
N GLY A 20 -16.86 -16.57 20.93
CA GLY A 20 -18.21 -16.16 21.29
C GLY A 20 -18.97 -17.24 22.06
N GLY A 21 -19.73 -16.86 23.12
CA GLY A 21 -20.46 -17.80 23.94
C GLY A 21 -21.61 -18.48 23.21
N LEU A 22 -21.83 -19.78 23.50
CA LEU A 22 -22.96 -20.55 23.00
C LEU A 22 -24.21 -20.22 23.83
N GLY A 23 -25.28 -19.78 23.22
CA GLY A 23 -26.54 -19.47 23.89
C GLY A 23 -27.65 -19.11 22.90
N ASN A 24 -28.88 -18.87 23.40
CA ASN A 24 -30.04 -18.48 22.57
C ASN A 24 -29.80 -17.20 21.76
N ARG A 25 -28.81 -16.40 22.15
CA ARG A 25 -28.20 -15.33 21.41
C ARG A 25 -26.70 -15.51 21.57
N GLY A 26 -26.05 -16.22 20.66
CA GLY A 26 -24.58 -16.34 20.67
C GLY A 26 -23.92 -14.96 20.77
N GLY A 27 -22.72 -14.88 21.32
CA GLY A 27 -21.92 -13.66 21.41
C GLY A 27 -20.98 -13.51 20.19
N ALA A 28 -20.63 -12.28 19.83
CA ALA A 28 -19.53 -12.02 18.93
C ALA A 28 -18.21 -12.56 19.51
N GLY A 29 -17.24 -12.93 18.67
CA GLY A 29 -15.90 -13.28 19.14
C GLY A 29 -15.23 -12.10 19.86
N GLY A 30 -14.36 -12.40 20.82
CA GLY A 30 -13.57 -11.38 21.52
C GLY A 30 -12.45 -10.86 20.63
N ALA A 31 -12.08 -9.57 20.77
CA ALA A 31 -10.92 -9.01 20.08
C ALA A 31 -9.60 -9.62 20.58
N GLY A 32 -8.61 -9.73 19.70
CA GLY A 32 -7.25 -10.10 20.05
C GLY A 32 -6.52 -9.00 20.83
N GLY A 33 -5.55 -9.40 21.65
CA GLY A 33 -4.70 -8.44 22.36
C GLY A 33 -3.65 -7.79 21.46
N ALA A 34 -3.27 -6.54 21.73
CA ALA A 34 -2.20 -5.88 20.99
C ALA A 34 -0.83 -6.51 21.32
N GLY A 35 0.07 -6.50 20.31
CA GLY A 35 1.46 -6.88 20.48
C GLY A 35 2.24 -5.89 21.36
N GLY A 36 3.28 -6.35 22.03
CA GLY A 36 4.17 -5.51 22.83
C GLY A 36 5.10 -4.66 21.98
N VAL A 37 5.52 -3.52 22.49
CA VAL A 37 6.49 -2.62 21.83
C VAL A 37 7.90 -3.18 21.96
N GLY A 38 8.70 -3.13 20.88
CA GLY A 38 10.11 -3.48 20.91
C GLY A 38 10.93 -2.52 21.77
N GLY A 39 11.94 -3.01 22.49
CA GLY A 39 12.81 -2.20 23.30
C GLY A 39 13.75 -1.31 22.48
N ALA A 40 14.09 -0.13 22.97
CA ALA A 40 15.04 0.74 22.31
C ALA A 40 16.47 0.17 22.41
N GLY A 41 17.27 0.34 21.37
CA GLY A 41 18.69 0.01 21.39
C GLY A 41 19.48 0.92 22.34
N GLY A 42 20.54 0.42 22.92
CA GLY A 42 21.40 1.16 23.84
C GLY A 42 22.24 2.23 23.14
N ALA A 43 22.71 3.22 23.89
CA ALA A 43 23.63 4.24 23.39
C ALA A 43 25.09 3.81 23.60
N ALA A 44 25.95 4.00 22.59
CA ALA A 44 27.39 3.77 22.71
C ALA A 44 28.05 4.92 23.47
N GLY A 45 29.25 4.69 24.00
CA GLY A 45 30.03 5.67 24.71
C GLY A 45 30.73 6.66 23.77
N LEU A 46 32.07 6.82 23.90
CA LEU A 46 32.82 7.71 23.01
C LEU A 46 33.05 7.09 21.63
N TRP A 47 33.26 5.78 21.58
CA TRP A 47 33.50 4.97 20.38
C TRP A 47 32.60 3.75 20.39
N GLY A 48 32.05 3.38 19.28
CA GLY A 48 31.21 2.18 19.09
C GLY A 48 29.90 2.48 18.41
N GLY A 49 29.25 1.46 17.85
CA GLY A 49 27.94 1.55 17.26
C GLY A 49 26.80 1.60 18.30
N GLY A 50 25.75 2.32 18.02
CA GLY A 50 24.49 2.24 18.76
C GLY A 50 23.88 0.85 18.65
N GLY A 51 23.19 0.37 19.69
CA GLY A 51 22.48 -0.90 19.69
C GLY A 51 21.26 -0.89 18.76
N ALA A 52 20.94 -2.03 18.13
CA ALA A 52 19.71 -2.16 17.36
C ALA A 52 18.47 -2.06 18.26
N GLY A 53 17.38 -1.51 17.74
CA GLY A 53 16.06 -1.58 18.38
C GLY A 53 15.46 -2.99 18.27
N GLY A 54 14.68 -3.40 19.26
CA GLY A 54 13.95 -4.69 19.24
C GLY A 54 12.74 -4.66 18.34
N VAL A 55 12.34 -5.80 17.79
CA VAL A 55 11.14 -5.98 16.95
C VAL A 55 9.88 -5.81 17.81
N GLY A 56 8.84 -5.20 17.24
CA GLY A 56 7.52 -5.16 17.86
C GLY A 56 6.89 -6.56 17.92
N GLY A 57 6.09 -6.83 18.96
CA GLY A 57 5.38 -8.11 19.08
C GLY A 57 4.18 -8.19 18.15
N THR A 58 3.82 -9.40 17.71
CA THR A 58 2.64 -9.63 16.87
C THR A 58 1.35 -9.45 17.65
N GLY A 59 0.28 -8.95 16.98
CA GLY A 59 -1.06 -8.87 17.56
C GLY A 59 -1.68 -10.26 17.77
N GLY A 60 -2.53 -10.38 18.77
CA GLY A 60 -3.26 -11.64 19.03
C GLY A 60 -4.37 -11.87 18.00
N GLY A 61 -4.62 -13.14 17.63
CA GLY A 61 -5.76 -13.50 16.79
C GLY A 61 -7.10 -13.29 17.51
N ALA A 62 -8.15 -12.99 16.75
CA ALA A 62 -9.48 -12.76 17.29
C ALA A 62 -10.23 -14.06 17.56
N GLY A 63 -11.23 -13.99 18.44
CA GLY A 63 -12.13 -15.11 18.73
C GLY A 63 -13.16 -15.33 17.60
N LEU A 64 -13.62 -16.57 17.45
CA LEU A 64 -14.62 -16.95 16.47
C LEU A 64 -16.02 -16.47 16.90
N GLY A 65 -16.82 -16.00 15.91
CA GLY A 65 -18.23 -15.71 16.15
C GLY A 65 -19.03 -16.97 16.47
N ALA A 66 -20.01 -16.89 17.37
CA ALA A 66 -20.85 -18.03 17.72
C ALA A 66 -21.77 -18.43 16.56
N GLN A 67 -21.99 -19.73 16.37
CA GLN A 67 -23.02 -20.23 15.45
C GLN A 67 -24.41 -19.97 16.06
N SER A 68 -25.34 -19.54 15.21
CA SER A 68 -26.74 -19.43 15.63
C SER A 68 -27.37 -20.81 15.80
N VAL A 69 -27.71 -21.19 17.01
CA VAL A 69 -28.36 -22.48 17.36
C VAL A 69 -29.87 -22.39 17.42
N THR A 70 -30.45 -21.24 17.16
CA THR A 70 -31.91 -21.08 17.16
C THR A 70 -32.56 -21.49 15.85
N PHE A 71 -33.66 -22.25 15.95
CA PHE A 71 -34.48 -22.73 14.83
C PHE A 71 -35.29 -21.62 14.15
N SER A 72 -34.81 -20.39 14.12
CA SER A 72 -35.49 -19.26 13.45
C SER A 72 -34.80 -18.91 12.16
N SER A 73 -35.55 -18.92 11.08
CA SER A 73 -35.08 -18.68 9.71
C SER A 73 -34.60 -17.24 9.42
N SER A 74 -34.63 -16.35 10.39
CA SER A 74 -34.30 -14.92 10.24
C SER A 74 -33.06 -14.46 11.02
N LEU A 75 -32.39 -15.33 11.76
CA LEU A 75 -31.15 -14.94 12.47
C LEU A 75 -29.91 -15.21 11.63
N SER A 76 -29.18 -14.13 11.36
CA SER A 76 -27.83 -14.22 10.80
C SER A 76 -26.83 -14.75 11.83
N GLY A 77 -25.77 -15.42 11.37
CA GLY A 77 -24.61 -15.72 12.21
C GLY A 77 -24.01 -14.43 12.82
N LEU A 78 -23.36 -14.54 13.97
CA LEU A 78 -22.71 -13.38 14.61
C LEU A 78 -21.32 -13.14 14.03
N SER A 79 -20.89 -11.90 14.02
CA SER A 79 -19.56 -11.54 13.52
C SER A 79 -18.45 -12.14 14.38
N GLY A 80 -17.30 -12.41 13.76
CA GLY A 80 -16.04 -12.65 14.43
C GLY A 80 -15.57 -11.41 15.18
N GLY A 81 -14.63 -11.56 16.11
CA GLY A 81 -13.95 -10.45 16.76
C GLY A 81 -12.85 -9.86 15.86
N ASP A 82 -12.37 -8.67 16.19
CA ASP A 82 -11.25 -8.03 15.47
C ASP A 82 -9.90 -8.57 15.96
N GLY A 83 -8.90 -8.65 15.10
CA GLY A 83 -7.52 -8.98 15.44
C GLY A 83 -6.83 -7.90 16.25
N GLY A 84 -5.88 -8.27 17.09
CA GLY A 84 -5.07 -7.31 17.84
C GLY A 84 -4.06 -6.59 16.97
N ALA A 85 -3.76 -5.32 17.28
CA ALA A 85 -2.73 -4.57 16.55
C ALA A 85 -1.32 -5.13 16.82
N GLY A 86 -0.43 -5.04 15.84
CA GLY A 86 0.99 -5.31 16.02
C GLY A 86 1.67 -4.26 16.92
N GLY A 87 2.70 -4.64 17.65
CA GLY A 87 3.48 -3.73 18.47
C GLY A 87 4.45 -2.89 17.63
N ALA A 88 4.75 -1.67 18.06
CA ALA A 88 5.74 -0.84 17.39
C ALA A 88 7.16 -1.39 17.55
N GLY A 89 8.01 -1.25 16.55
CA GLY A 89 9.44 -1.54 16.64
C GLY A 89 10.18 -0.58 17.56
N GLY A 90 11.24 -1.06 18.23
CA GLY A 90 12.07 -0.23 19.09
C GLY A 90 12.96 0.72 18.29
N ALA A 91 13.24 1.91 18.84
CA ALA A 91 14.18 2.83 18.22
C ALA A 91 15.61 2.29 18.25
N GLY A 92 16.41 2.59 17.22
CA GLY A 92 17.84 2.30 17.23
C GLY A 92 18.59 3.18 18.25
N GLY A 93 19.65 2.64 18.84
CA GLY A 93 20.48 3.34 19.80
C GLY A 93 21.41 4.37 19.15
N THR A 94 21.88 5.33 19.94
CA THR A 94 22.81 6.36 19.45
C THR A 94 24.21 5.81 19.32
N GLY A 95 24.92 6.17 18.24
CA GLY A 95 26.35 5.86 18.05
C GLY A 95 27.24 6.62 19.03
N GLY A 96 28.50 6.18 19.14
CA GLY A 96 29.49 6.82 20.00
C GLY A 96 29.69 8.29 19.63
N TRP A 97 29.91 9.14 20.65
CA TRP A 97 29.94 10.59 20.47
C TRP A 97 30.97 11.07 19.44
N LEU A 98 32.13 10.45 19.36
CA LEU A 98 33.17 10.79 18.38
C LEU A 98 33.10 9.92 17.14
N TYR A 99 33.03 8.61 17.32
CA TYR A 99 33.01 7.63 16.23
C TYR A 99 31.97 6.56 16.51
N GLY A 100 31.10 6.28 15.55
CA GLY A 100 30.14 5.18 15.61
C GLY A 100 28.87 5.47 14.84
N GLY A 101 28.35 4.47 14.15
CA GLY A 101 27.06 4.55 13.49
C GLY A 101 25.90 4.49 14.49
N GLY A 102 24.77 5.10 14.17
CA GLY A 102 23.51 4.87 14.88
C GLY A 102 23.05 3.44 14.69
N GLY A 103 22.41 2.83 15.71
CA GLY A 103 21.80 1.50 15.59
C GLY A 103 20.59 1.50 14.66
N ALA A 104 20.36 0.41 13.95
CA ALA A 104 19.12 0.22 13.19
C ALA A 104 17.90 0.16 14.13
N ALA A 105 16.76 0.61 13.66
CA ALA A 105 15.51 0.43 14.39
C ALA A 105 14.98 -0.99 14.25
N GLY A 106 14.15 -1.43 15.19
CA GLY A 106 13.36 -2.64 15.06
C GLY A 106 12.17 -2.46 14.12
N SER A 107 11.76 -3.52 13.44
CA SER A 107 10.52 -3.54 12.67
C SER A 107 9.29 -3.50 13.58
N GLY A 108 8.16 -3.02 13.05
CA GLY A 108 6.87 -3.24 13.69
C GLY A 108 6.49 -4.73 13.69
N GLY A 109 5.69 -5.14 14.66
CA GLY A 109 5.11 -6.48 14.70
C GLY A 109 3.86 -6.57 13.82
N ASP A 110 3.55 -7.76 13.34
CA ASP A 110 2.38 -7.97 12.50
C ASP A 110 1.07 -7.85 13.27
N GLY A 111 -0.02 -7.47 12.60
CA GLY A 111 -1.35 -7.48 13.15
C GLY A 111 -1.90 -8.90 13.33
N GLY A 112 -2.75 -9.10 14.30
CA GLY A 112 -3.44 -10.38 14.54
C GLY A 112 -4.53 -10.65 13.50
N THR A 113 -4.87 -11.91 13.26
CA THR A 113 -5.93 -12.29 12.32
C THR A 113 -7.33 -11.98 12.86
N GLY A 114 -8.24 -11.54 11.97
CA GLY A 114 -9.66 -11.37 12.30
C GLY A 114 -10.36 -12.70 12.55
N GLY A 115 -11.37 -12.72 13.42
CA GLY A 115 -12.16 -13.91 13.71
C GLY A 115 -13.13 -14.23 12.58
N GLN A 116 -13.39 -15.52 12.32
CA GLN A 116 -14.41 -15.92 11.34
C GLN A 116 -15.81 -15.64 11.88
N GLY A 117 -16.70 -15.17 11.01
CA GLY A 117 -18.13 -15.02 11.32
C GLY A 117 -18.80 -16.37 11.60
N GLY A 118 -19.78 -16.39 12.49
CA GLY A 118 -20.57 -17.57 12.77
C GLY A 118 -21.42 -18.03 11.58
N ALA A 119 -21.61 -19.33 11.39
CA ALA A 119 -22.51 -19.84 10.37
C ALA A 119 -23.95 -19.38 10.62
N GLY A 120 -24.66 -19.03 9.53
CA GLY A 120 -26.10 -18.74 9.62
C GLY A 120 -26.91 -19.94 10.11
N GLY A 121 -28.06 -19.70 10.77
CA GLY A 121 -28.92 -20.76 11.25
C GLY A 121 -29.42 -21.65 10.12
N ALA A 122 -29.42 -22.97 10.32
CA ALA A 122 -30.00 -23.91 9.34
C ALA A 122 -31.52 -23.68 9.24
N GLY A 123 -32.01 -23.54 8.00
CA GLY A 123 -33.46 -23.47 7.77
C GLY A 123 -34.14 -24.73 8.25
N VAL A 124 -35.17 -24.60 9.10
CA VAL A 124 -35.97 -25.75 9.51
C VAL A 124 -36.90 -26.12 8.38
N PHE A 125 -37.05 -27.44 8.13
CA PHE A 125 -38.03 -27.96 7.22
C PHE A 125 -39.42 -27.36 7.56
N SER A 126 -39.84 -26.31 6.89
CA SER A 126 -41.20 -25.87 6.92
C SER A 126 -41.83 -26.07 5.54
N LEU A 127 -43.11 -26.46 5.52
CA LEU A 127 -43.89 -26.70 4.32
C LEU A 127 -43.95 -25.49 3.35
N PHE A 128 -43.33 -24.35 3.71
CA PHE A 128 -43.35 -23.08 2.99
C PHE A 128 -41.95 -22.51 2.69
N GLY A 129 -40.89 -23.35 2.62
CA GLY A 129 -39.63 -22.96 1.97
C GLY A 129 -38.87 -21.80 2.60
N SER A 130 -38.71 -21.76 3.93
CA SER A 130 -37.80 -20.79 4.57
C SER A 130 -36.34 -21.23 4.39
N GLY A 131 -35.55 -20.43 3.64
CA GLY A 131 -34.10 -20.60 3.54
C GLY A 131 -33.40 -20.37 4.90
N GLY A 132 -32.22 -20.94 5.09
CA GLY A 132 -31.37 -20.64 6.26
C GLY A 132 -31.00 -19.16 6.34
N GLY A 133 -30.72 -18.66 7.56
CA GLY A 133 -30.23 -17.28 7.76
C GLY A 133 -28.81 -17.08 7.16
N PRO A 134 -28.45 -15.86 6.81
CA PRO A 134 -27.09 -15.56 6.31
C PRO A 134 -26.05 -15.82 7.40
N GLY A 135 -24.82 -16.15 7.00
CA GLY A 135 -23.68 -16.23 7.89
C GLY A 135 -23.31 -14.84 8.47
N GLY A 136 -22.66 -14.82 9.61
CA GLY A 136 -22.08 -13.60 10.17
C GLY A 136 -20.85 -13.11 9.39
N ASN A 137 -20.59 -11.81 9.45
CA ASN A 137 -19.38 -11.25 8.85
C ASN A 137 -18.11 -11.70 9.60
N GLY A 138 -16.99 -11.86 8.88
CA GLY A 138 -15.68 -11.99 9.51
C GLY A 138 -15.29 -10.71 10.27
N GLY A 139 -14.49 -10.83 11.30
CA GLY A 139 -13.87 -9.68 11.97
C GLY A 139 -12.71 -9.11 11.13
N VAL A 140 -12.38 -7.85 11.37
CA VAL A 140 -11.24 -7.17 10.74
C VAL A 140 -9.94 -7.64 11.40
N GLY A 141 -8.88 -7.85 10.63
CA GLY A 141 -7.55 -8.13 11.16
C GLY A 141 -6.93 -6.93 11.86
N GLY A 142 -5.94 -7.17 12.69
CA GLY A 142 -5.24 -6.13 13.40
C GLY A 142 -4.35 -5.29 12.48
N VAL A 143 -4.15 -4.03 12.83
CA VAL A 143 -3.23 -3.13 12.13
C VAL A 143 -1.78 -3.56 12.38
N GLY A 144 -0.92 -3.50 11.36
CA GLY A 144 0.51 -3.73 11.54
C GLY A 144 1.17 -2.68 12.44
N GLY A 145 2.16 -3.08 13.20
CA GLY A 145 2.89 -2.19 14.08
C GLY A 145 3.80 -1.22 13.31
N VAL A 146 4.00 -0.01 13.83
CA VAL A 146 4.88 0.99 13.23
C VAL A 146 6.35 0.59 13.41
N GLY A 147 7.17 0.72 12.37
CA GLY A 147 8.63 0.54 12.46
C GLY A 147 9.27 1.58 13.37
N GLY A 148 10.30 1.19 14.12
CA GLY A 148 11.03 2.10 15.00
C GLY A 148 11.86 3.14 14.24
N ALA A 149 12.19 4.25 14.88
CA ALA A 149 13.11 5.23 14.31
C ALA A 149 14.56 4.76 14.36
N GLY A 150 15.36 5.00 13.32
CA GLY A 150 16.79 4.71 13.33
C GLY A 150 17.53 5.41 14.47
N GLY A 151 18.73 4.98 14.82
CA GLY A 151 19.56 5.62 15.84
C GLY A 151 20.40 6.79 15.28
N ARG A 152 20.74 7.75 16.12
CA ARG A 152 21.61 8.87 15.73
C ARG A 152 23.08 8.43 15.63
N ALA A 153 23.77 8.93 14.63
CA ALA A 153 25.22 8.78 14.56
C ALA A 153 25.94 9.76 15.51
N GLY A 154 27.17 9.44 15.86
CA GLY A 154 28.11 10.37 16.47
C GLY A 154 28.65 11.39 15.45
N LEU A 155 29.75 12.11 15.84
CA LEU A 155 30.34 13.14 14.97
C LEU A 155 30.78 12.59 13.60
N PHE A 156 31.38 11.42 13.60
CA PHE A 156 31.79 10.66 12.40
C PHE A 156 31.04 9.31 12.42
N GLY A 157 29.99 9.18 11.67
CA GLY A 157 29.23 7.93 11.62
C GLY A 157 28.00 8.00 10.72
N VAL A 158 27.45 6.84 10.43
CA VAL A 158 26.25 6.70 9.61
C VAL A 158 25.02 6.66 10.52
N GLY A 159 23.96 7.36 10.15
CA GLY A 159 22.67 7.31 10.85
C GLY A 159 22.06 5.91 10.77
N GLY A 160 21.31 5.51 11.79
CA GLY A 160 20.60 4.22 11.82
C GLY A 160 19.44 4.17 10.85
N LEU A 161 19.21 3.00 10.25
CA LEU A 161 18.07 2.76 9.38
C LEU A 161 16.75 2.79 10.15
N GLY A 162 15.69 3.31 9.54
CA GLY A 162 14.33 3.16 10.05
C GLY A 162 13.87 1.70 9.98
N GLY A 163 13.10 1.25 10.96
CA GLY A 163 12.52 -0.08 10.99
C GLY A 163 11.37 -0.22 9.99
N ALA A 164 11.17 -1.41 9.43
CA ALA A 164 10.01 -1.70 8.60
C ALA A 164 8.71 -1.64 9.43
N GLY A 165 7.61 -1.26 8.82
CA GLY A 165 6.29 -1.46 9.39
C GLY A 165 5.93 -2.94 9.42
N GLY A 166 5.13 -3.38 10.38
CA GLY A 166 4.60 -4.73 10.43
C GLY A 166 3.47 -4.94 9.43
N ASP A 167 3.31 -6.16 8.96
CA ASP A 167 2.20 -6.51 8.08
C ASP A 167 0.88 -6.55 8.88
N ALA A 168 -0.21 -6.31 8.18
CA ALA A 168 -1.52 -6.36 8.80
C ALA A 168 -2.05 -7.80 8.89
N GLY A 169 -2.91 -8.04 9.88
CA GLY A 169 -3.81 -9.20 9.86
C GLY A 169 -4.90 -9.05 8.81
N ASP A 170 -5.75 -10.08 8.63
CA ASP A 170 -6.82 -10.11 7.62
C ASP A 170 -7.66 -8.82 7.62
N SER A 171 -7.76 -8.15 6.51
CA SER A 171 -8.46 -6.85 6.33
C SER A 171 -7.91 -5.67 7.16
N GLY A 172 -6.78 -5.82 7.85
CA GLY A 172 -6.12 -4.76 8.61
C GLY A 172 -5.27 -3.85 7.73
N GLU A 173 -4.86 -2.70 8.27
CA GLU A 173 -3.94 -1.77 7.60
C GLU A 173 -2.48 -2.13 7.93
N GLY A 174 -1.59 -2.07 6.94
CA GLY A 174 -0.15 -2.24 7.13
C GLY A 174 0.45 -1.14 8.01
N GLY A 175 1.44 -1.47 8.82
CA GLY A 175 2.14 -0.52 9.68
C GLY A 175 3.03 0.44 8.88
N PHE A 176 3.22 1.64 9.40
CA PHE A 176 4.12 2.62 8.76
C PHE A 176 5.58 2.26 8.96
N GLY A 177 6.41 2.48 7.95
CA GLY A 177 7.86 2.41 8.10
C GLY A 177 8.39 3.51 9.01
N GLY A 178 9.38 3.19 9.83
CA GLY A 178 10.04 4.15 10.72
C GLY A 178 11.00 5.07 9.97
N PRO A 179 11.25 6.29 10.45
CA PRO A 179 12.19 7.22 9.82
C PRO A 179 13.64 6.78 10.05
N GLY A 180 14.48 6.99 9.02
CA GLY A 180 15.93 6.99 9.18
C GLY A 180 16.39 8.25 9.92
N LEU A 181 17.49 8.20 10.65
CA LEU A 181 18.01 9.37 11.34
C LEU A 181 19.29 9.94 10.70
N ALA A 182 19.57 11.19 11.09
CA ALA A 182 20.64 11.98 10.52
C ALA A 182 22.03 11.37 10.76
N GLY A 183 22.91 11.54 9.78
CA GLY A 183 24.36 11.39 9.97
C GLY A 183 24.91 12.44 10.93
N GLY A 184 26.14 12.25 11.43
CA GLY A 184 26.84 13.22 12.27
C GLY A 184 27.30 14.46 11.47
N LEU A 185 28.46 15.03 11.81
CA LEU A 185 29.06 16.10 11.04
C LEU A 185 29.52 15.64 9.67
N PHE A 186 30.07 14.44 9.61
CA PHE A 186 30.52 13.74 8.42
C PHE A 186 29.87 12.35 8.41
N GLY A 187 29.01 12.09 7.49
CA GLY A 187 28.41 10.76 7.38
C GLY A 187 27.05 10.76 6.69
N ASN A 188 26.71 9.63 6.13
CA ASN A 188 25.41 9.43 5.51
C ASN A 188 24.35 9.15 6.59
N PRO A 189 23.12 9.56 6.37
CA PRO A 189 22.00 9.23 7.25
C PRO A 189 21.52 7.79 7.02
N GLY A 190 20.62 7.34 7.87
CA GLY A 190 19.85 6.13 7.63
C GLY A 190 18.73 6.35 6.60
N ASN A 191 18.41 5.32 5.85
CA ASN A 191 17.22 5.31 5.00
C ASN A 191 15.95 5.11 5.85
N GLY A 192 14.81 5.54 5.33
CA GLY A 192 13.51 5.23 5.92
C GLY A 192 13.18 3.73 5.79
N GLY A 193 12.41 3.20 6.73
CA GLY A 193 11.90 1.84 6.68
C GLY A 193 10.75 1.71 5.68
N VAL A 194 10.54 0.52 5.14
CA VAL A 194 9.41 0.22 4.26
C VAL A 194 8.11 0.15 5.06
N GLY A 195 6.98 0.46 4.43
CA GLY A 195 5.65 0.25 5.00
C GLY A 195 5.27 -1.23 4.98
N GLY A 196 4.46 -1.67 5.94
CA GLY A 196 3.92 -3.01 6.00
C GLY A 196 2.81 -3.24 4.97
N ILE A 197 2.58 -4.48 4.60
CA ILE A 197 1.55 -4.91 3.65
C ILE A 197 0.18 -4.87 4.32
N GLY A 198 -0.84 -4.40 3.61
CA GLY A 198 -2.23 -4.46 4.05
C GLY A 198 -2.76 -5.90 4.04
N GLY A 199 -3.62 -6.25 5.01
CA GLY A 199 -4.16 -7.59 5.15
C GLY A 199 -5.19 -7.93 4.08
N ASP A 200 -5.15 -9.16 3.58
CA ASP A 200 -6.13 -9.70 2.65
C ASP A 200 -7.51 -9.85 3.32
N ALA A 201 -8.55 -9.63 2.58
CA ALA A 201 -9.89 -9.74 3.12
C ALA A 201 -10.37 -11.18 3.30
N ALA A 202 -11.10 -11.44 4.36
CA ALA A 202 -11.96 -12.62 4.45
C ALA A 202 -13.07 -12.56 3.40
N ALA A 203 -13.78 -13.70 3.16
CA ALA A 203 -14.84 -13.79 2.16
C ALA A 203 -15.85 -12.65 2.29
N GLY A 204 -16.01 -11.86 1.24
CA GLY A 204 -16.95 -10.72 1.17
C GLY A 204 -16.47 -9.44 1.90
N GLY A 205 -15.24 -9.42 2.44
CA GLY A 205 -14.66 -8.28 3.13
C GLY A 205 -13.80 -7.37 2.26
N ALA A 206 -13.37 -6.23 2.82
CA ALA A 206 -12.41 -5.30 2.22
C ALA A 206 -10.97 -5.67 2.57
N GLY A 207 -10.05 -5.58 1.62
CA GLY A 207 -8.61 -5.65 1.92
C GLY A 207 -8.11 -4.39 2.62
N GLY A 208 -7.13 -4.51 3.47
CA GLY A 208 -6.50 -3.41 4.19
C GLY A 208 -5.55 -2.59 3.34
N ALA A 209 -5.40 -1.32 3.66
CA ALA A 209 -4.43 -0.44 3.00
C ALA A 209 -3.00 -0.82 3.38
N GLY A 210 -2.06 -0.65 2.43
CA GLY A 210 -0.64 -0.74 2.74
C GLY A 210 -0.15 0.42 3.59
N GLY A 211 0.83 0.17 4.45
CA GLY A 211 1.45 1.19 5.28
C GLY A 211 2.37 2.11 4.48
N ASN A 212 2.50 3.37 4.89
CA ASN A 212 3.40 4.30 4.23
C ASN A 212 4.87 4.01 4.56
N GLY A 213 5.76 4.28 3.61
CA GLY A 213 7.20 4.23 3.86
C GLY A 213 7.69 5.35 4.79
N GLY A 214 8.70 5.06 5.57
CA GLY A 214 9.34 6.03 6.46
C GLY A 214 10.21 7.03 5.71
N ALA A 215 10.36 8.23 6.26
CA ALA A 215 11.23 9.24 5.68
C ALA A 215 12.71 8.87 5.82
N GLY A 216 13.53 9.20 4.83
CA GLY A 216 14.98 9.14 4.90
C GLY A 216 15.56 10.18 5.87
N GLY A 217 16.64 9.84 6.52
CA GLY A 217 17.34 10.76 7.44
C GLY A 217 18.10 11.87 6.70
N ASN A 218 18.37 12.97 7.38
CA ASN A 218 19.16 14.07 6.82
C ASN A 218 20.65 13.72 6.80
N GLY A 219 21.38 14.15 5.76
CA GLY A 219 22.82 14.02 5.65
C GLY A 219 23.57 14.69 6.79
N GLY A 220 24.85 14.30 6.99
CA GLY A 220 25.73 14.95 7.95
C GLY A 220 25.82 16.45 7.66
N TRP A 221 25.96 17.27 8.74
CA TRP A 221 25.83 18.73 8.60
C TRP A 221 26.79 19.34 7.56
N LEU A 222 28.01 18.86 7.50
CA LEU A 222 29.03 19.37 6.54
C LEU A 222 29.07 18.52 5.26
N PHE A 223 29.28 17.21 5.39
CA PHE A 223 29.32 16.26 4.29
C PHE A 223 28.35 15.11 4.55
N GLY A 224 27.54 14.79 3.59
CA GLY A 224 26.67 13.64 3.62
C GLY A 224 25.46 13.79 2.70
N ASN A 225 25.15 12.73 1.98
CA ASN A 225 23.93 12.69 1.17
C ASN A 225 22.69 12.54 2.06
N GLY A 226 21.54 12.96 1.62
CA GLY A 226 20.28 12.61 2.25
C GLY A 226 19.98 11.11 2.16
N GLY A 227 19.34 10.53 3.16
CA GLY A 227 18.87 9.14 3.13
C GLY A 227 17.67 8.97 2.21
N ALA A 228 17.55 7.82 1.54
CA ALA A 228 16.37 7.52 0.76
C ALA A 228 15.14 7.31 1.67
N GLY A 229 13.95 7.71 1.18
CA GLY A 229 12.68 7.34 1.78
C GLY A 229 12.42 5.84 1.60
N GLY A 230 11.70 5.22 2.54
CA GLY A 230 11.25 3.84 2.43
C GLY A 230 10.10 3.71 1.42
N SER A 231 9.95 2.56 0.79
CA SER A 231 8.78 2.29 -0.06
C SER A 231 7.51 2.13 0.77
N GLY A 232 6.37 2.46 0.20
CA GLY A 232 5.07 2.09 0.77
C GLY A 232 4.83 0.58 0.66
N GLY A 233 4.01 0.04 1.54
CA GLY A 233 3.55 -1.34 1.49
C GLY A 233 2.41 -1.53 0.49
N ASP A 234 2.26 -2.74 -0.02
CA ASP A 234 1.17 -3.08 -0.94
C ASP A 234 -0.17 -3.17 -0.19
N GLY A 235 -1.27 -2.91 -0.89
CA GLY A 235 -2.61 -3.10 -0.34
C GLY A 235 -3.02 -4.58 -0.30
N GLY A 236 -3.87 -4.95 0.66
CA GLY A 236 -4.42 -6.30 0.79
C GLY A 236 -5.54 -6.59 -0.21
N ALA A 237 -5.63 -7.83 -0.70
CA ALA A 237 -6.63 -8.24 -1.68
C ALA A 237 -8.05 -8.26 -1.10
N ALA A 238 -9.06 -7.94 -1.94
CA ALA A 238 -10.45 -8.08 -1.52
C ALA A 238 -10.88 -9.54 -1.44
N GLY A 239 -11.81 -9.83 -0.51
CA GLY A 239 -12.40 -11.16 -0.36
C GLY A 239 -13.27 -11.56 -1.54
N ARG A 240 -13.40 -12.87 -1.77
CA ARG A 240 -14.29 -13.43 -2.78
C ARG A 240 -15.76 -13.24 -2.38
N GLY A 241 -16.63 -12.93 -3.34
CA GLY A 241 -18.07 -12.95 -3.13
C GLY A 241 -18.55 -14.33 -2.65
N GLY A 242 -19.46 -14.35 -1.67
CA GLY A 242 -20.04 -15.57 -1.14
C GLY A 242 -20.81 -16.38 -2.19
N ALA A 243 -20.78 -17.72 -2.10
CA ALA A 243 -21.63 -18.57 -2.91
C ALA A 243 -23.11 -18.38 -2.48
N GLY A 244 -23.98 -18.02 -3.41
CA GLY A 244 -25.42 -18.04 -3.21
C GLY A 244 -25.92 -19.48 -3.01
N ASN A 245 -27.06 -19.66 -2.31
CA ASN A 245 -27.63 -20.98 -2.09
C ASN A 245 -28.08 -21.58 -3.44
N LEU A 246 -27.46 -22.66 -3.83
CA LEU A 246 -27.91 -23.45 -5.00
C LEU A 246 -29.19 -24.17 -4.57
N GLY A 247 -30.36 -23.57 -4.82
CA GLY A 247 -31.63 -24.12 -4.39
C GLY A 247 -31.87 -25.54 -4.89
N SER A 248 -32.46 -26.39 -4.04
CA SER A 248 -33.02 -27.66 -4.45
C SER A 248 -34.20 -27.42 -5.42
N ALA A 249 -34.47 -28.36 -6.33
CA ALA A 249 -35.53 -28.26 -7.35
C ALA A 249 -36.84 -27.74 -6.74
N GLY A 250 -37.28 -26.52 -7.10
CA GLY A 250 -38.52 -25.89 -6.65
C GLY A 250 -38.40 -24.79 -5.61
N GLY A 251 -37.18 -24.47 -5.09
CA GLY A 251 -36.96 -23.38 -4.14
C GLY A 251 -36.58 -22.05 -4.81
N ILE A 252 -36.88 -20.91 -4.16
CA ILE A 252 -36.39 -19.59 -4.56
C ILE A 252 -34.90 -19.55 -4.34
N ASN A 253 -34.12 -19.39 -5.39
CA ASN A 253 -32.67 -19.26 -5.30
C ASN A 253 -32.33 -17.98 -4.52
N ALA A 254 -31.58 -18.09 -3.42
CA ALA A 254 -31.02 -16.92 -2.76
C ALA A 254 -30.02 -16.22 -3.70
N PRO A 255 -30.03 -14.87 -3.76
CA PRO A 255 -29.02 -14.14 -4.51
C PRO A 255 -27.62 -14.52 -3.99
N ALA A 256 -26.61 -14.42 -4.85
CA ALA A 256 -25.22 -14.54 -4.40
C ALA A 256 -25.02 -13.57 -3.23
N GLY A 257 -24.22 -13.93 -2.25
CA GLY A 257 -23.76 -12.98 -1.25
C GLY A 257 -23.20 -11.75 -1.97
N ASN A 258 -23.25 -10.59 -1.30
CA ASN A 258 -22.73 -9.34 -1.87
C ASN A 258 -21.45 -9.61 -2.66
N PRO A 259 -21.27 -8.97 -3.81
CA PRO A 259 -19.98 -8.99 -4.47
C PRO A 259 -18.92 -8.70 -3.40
N GLY A 260 -17.73 -9.17 -3.55
CA GLY A 260 -16.63 -8.74 -2.73
C GLY A 260 -16.52 -7.21 -2.79
N SER A 261 -17.56 -6.56 -2.27
CA SER A 261 -17.83 -5.12 -2.33
C SER A 261 -17.04 -4.36 -1.30
N GLY A 262 -16.12 -5.04 -0.65
CA GLY A 262 -15.12 -4.37 0.14
C GLY A 262 -14.25 -3.52 -0.76
N SER A 263 -14.03 -2.25 -0.38
CA SER A 263 -12.96 -1.46 -0.95
C SER A 263 -11.66 -2.26 -0.87
N VAL A 264 -10.97 -2.40 -1.96
CA VAL A 264 -9.65 -3.02 -2.05
C VAL A 264 -8.62 -2.14 -1.35
N GLY A 265 -7.64 -2.74 -0.70
CA GLY A 265 -6.57 -2.02 -0.04
C GLY A 265 -5.75 -1.19 -1.00
N ILE A 266 -5.71 0.12 -0.80
CA ILE A 266 -4.84 1.01 -1.57
C ILE A 266 -3.38 0.78 -1.18
N GLY A 267 -2.45 0.96 -2.11
CA GLY A 267 -1.02 0.91 -1.81
C GLY A 267 -0.60 2.08 -0.91
N GLY A 268 0.31 1.83 0.01
CA GLY A 268 0.89 2.86 0.87
C GLY A 268 1.76 3.86 0.08
N ALA A 269 1.83 5.10 0.52
CA ALA A 269 2.70 6.09 -0.11
C ALA A 269 4.18 5.84 0.23
N GLY A 270 5.07 6.15 -0.71
CA GLY A 270 6.52 6.16 -0.45
C GLY A 270 6.92 7.28 0.50
N GLY A 271 7.94 7.05 1.32
CA GLY A 271 8.50 8.04 2.23
C GLY A 271 9.31 9.11 1.51
N ALA A 272 9.40 10.28 2.10
CA ALA A 272 10.22 11.36 1.58
C ALA A 272 11.72 11.05 1.73
N GLY A 273 12.52 11.47 0.76
CA GLY A 273 13.97 11.48 0.86
C GLY A 273 14.47 12.57 1.83
N GLY A 274 15.58 12.31 2.50
CA GLY A 274 16.20 13.24 3.44
C GLY A 274 17.02 14.33 2.74
N THR A 275 17.18 15.48 3.41
CA THR A 275 18.03 16.57 2.90
C THR A 275 19.50 16.25 3.07
N ALA A 276 20.34 16.69 2.12
CA ALA A 276 21.81 16.57 2.24
C ALA A 276 22.40 17.50 3.31
N GLY A 277 23.66 17.27 3.62
CA GLY A 277 24.52 18.23 4.31
C GLY A 277 24.84 19.45 3.44
N LEU A 278 25.86 20.25 3.88
CA LEU A 278 26.32 21.39 3.08
C LEU A 278 26.84 20.91 1.71
N PHE A 279 27.53 19.80 1.71
CA PHE A 279 28.07 19.09 0.52
C PHE A 279 27.48 17.69 0.46
N GLY A 280 26.71 17.42 -0.55
CA GLY A 280 26.09 16.12 -0.77
C GLY A 280 24.77 16.21 -1.53
N ASP A 281 24.30 15.09 -2.00
CA ASP A 281 23.08 14.95 -2.78
C ASP A 281 21.85 14.70 -1.87
N GLY A 282 20.70 15.23 -2.24
CA GLY A 282 19.43 14.91 -1.60
C GLY A 282 19.08 13.44 -1.74
N GLY A 283 18.43 12.85 -0.73
CA GLY A 283 17.97 11.47 -0.76
C GLY A 283 16.80 11.28 -1.73
N ALA A 284 16.72 10.15 -2.41
CA ALA A 284 15.58 9.82 -3.26
C ALA A 284 14.30 9.58 -2.42
N GLY A 285 13.15 9.93 -2.95
CA GLY A 285 11.87 9.51 -2.40
C GLY A 285 11.63 8.01 -2.56
N GLY A 286 10.90 7.39 -1.64
CA GLY A 286 10.52 5.99 -1.72
C GLY A 286 9.44 5.73 -2.77
N ALA A 287 9.37 4.54 -3.33
CA ALA A 287 8.30 4.13 -4.22
C ALA A 287 6.97 3.97 -3.47
N GLY A 288 5.85 4.24 -4.12
CA GLY A 288 4.53 3.87 -3.62
C GLY A 288 4.29 2.36 -3.73
N GLY A 289 3.49 1.81 -2.81
CA GLY A 289 3.06 0.42 -2.85
C GLY A 289 2.01 0.16 -3.93
N ALA A 290 1.89 -1.07 -4.39
CA ALA A 290 0.87 -1.44 -5.36
C ALA A 290 -0.53 -1.47 -4.72
N GLY A 291 -1.55 -1.14 -5.49
CA GLY A 291 -2.94 -1.36 -5.12
C GLY A 291 -3.31 -2.84 -5.25
N ALA A 292 -4.20 -3.30 -4.39
CA ALA A 292 -4.63 -4.70 -4.39
C ALA A 292 -5.57 -5.05 -5.54
N ALA A 293 -5.60 -6.33 -5.91
CA ALA A 293 -6.55 -6.82 -6.90
C ALA A 293 -7.97 -6.91 -6.30
N GLY A 294 -8.97 -6.63 -7.14
CA GLY A 294 -10.37 -6.77 -6.81
C GLY A 294 -10.76 -8.23 -6.56
N GLY A 295 -11.72 -8.45 -5.66
CA GLY A 295 -12.25 -9.77 -5.35
C GLY A 295 -13.14 -10.32 -6.46
N PHE A 296 -13.14 -11.64 -6.64
CA PHE A 296 -13.96 -12.31 -7.62
C PHE A 296 -15.45 -12.27 -7.23
N GLY A 297 -16.32 -12.11 -8.24
CA GLY A 297 -17.75 -12.18 -8.04
C GLY A 297 -18.22 -13.56 -7.55
N GLY A 298 -19.28 -13.59 -6.73
CA GLY A 298 -19.85 -14.80 -6.17
C GLY A 298 -20.66 -15.61 -7.20
N ILE A 299 -20.78 -16.92 -6.99
CA ILE A 299 -21.55 -17.83 -7.84
C ILE A 299 -23.00 -17.86 -7.37
N SER A 300 -23.97 -17.65 -8.26
CA SER A 300 -25.41 -17.80 -7.95
C SER A 300 -26.17 -18.36 -9.13
N ALA A 301 -27.21 -19.14 -8.84
CA ALA A 301 -28.11 -19.66 -9.86
C ALA A 301 -29.04 -18.58 -10.46
N ALA A 302 -29.31 -17.49 -9.72
CA ALA A 302 -30.25 -16.46 -10.13
C ALA A 302 -29.60 -15.13 -10.49
N THR A 303 -28.73 -14.62 -9.61
CA THR A 303 -28.03 -13.33 -9.77
C THR A 303 -26.60 -13.45 -9.30
N PRO A 304 -25.65 -13.80 -10.18
CA PRO A 304 -24.23 -13.77 -9.82
C PRO A 304 -23.80 -12.32 -9.56
N SER A 305 -22.83 -12.14 -8.69
CA SER A 305 -22.32 -10.81 -8.40
C SER A 305 -21.19 -10.39 -9.34
N ALA A 306 -21.06 -9.10 -9.56
CA ALA A 306 -19.93 -8.52 -10.27
C ALA A 306 -18.61 -8.75 -9.50
N GLY A 307 -17.48 -8.72 -10.20
CA GLY A 307 -16.17 -8.58 -9.57
C GLY A 307 -16.01 -7.17 -8.98
N SER A 308 -15.23 -7.03 -7.90
CA SER A 308 -14.94 -5.71 -7.33
C SER A 308 -13.84 -4.99 -8.13
N GLU A 309 -13.81 -3.67 -8.01
CA GLU A 309 -12.77 -2.84 -8.64
C GLU A 309 -11.40 -3.12 -8.02
N GLY A 310 -10.34 -2.94 -8.81
CA GLY A 310 -8.97 -2.94 -8.29
C GLY A 310 -8.64 -1.66 -7.52
N ALA A 311 -7.74 -1.74 -6.55
CA ALA A 311 -7.34 -0.59 -5.75
C ALA A 311 -6.34 0.32 -6.47
N MET A 312 -6.28 1.56 -6.02
CA MET A 312 -5.27 2.51 -6.48
C MET A 312 -3.89 2.16 -5.92
N GLY A 313 -2.85 2.39 -6.72
CA GLY A 313 -1.47 2.37 -6.24
C GLY A 313 -1.16 3.57 -5.36
N GLY A 314 -0.22 3.41 -4.44
CA GLY A 314 0.29 4.48 -3.59
C GLY A 314 1.11 5.50 -4.35
N ALA A 315 1.12 6.75 -3.90
CA ALA A 315 1.97 7.78 -4.49
C ALA A 315 3.45 7.54 -4.16
N GLY A 316 4.35 7.88 -5.06
CA GLY A 316 5.78 7.95 -4.78
C GLY A 316 6.11 9.09 -3.80
N GLY A 317 7.16 8.92 -3.02
CA GLY A 317 7.66 9.94 -2.09
C GLY A 317 8.43 11.06 -2.79
N VAL A 318 8.48 12.23 -2.18
CA VAL A 318 9.26 13.37 -2.69
C VAL A 318 10.75 13.17 -2.49
N GLY A 319 11.60 13.68 -3.39
CA GLY A 319 13.05 13.70 -3.21
C GLY A 319 13.50 14.77 -2.19
N GLY A 320 14.64 14.54 -1.55
CA GLY A 320 15.25 15.46 -0.60
C GLY A 320 16.11 16.53 -1.29
N ASN A 321 16.27 17.68 -0.65
CA ASN A 321 17.05 18.80 -1.19
C ASN A 321 18.57 18.64 -0.96
N ALA A 322 19.38 19.08 -1.91
CA ALA A 322 20.77 19.46 -1.66
C ALA A 322 20.84 20.86 -1.04
N ARG A 323 21.94 21.21 -0.36
CA ARG A 323 22.06 22.54 0.29
C ARG A 323 22.97 23.50 -0.46
N LEU A 324 24.26 23.32 -0.47
CA LEU A 324 25.22 24.22 -1.13
C LEU A 324 25.70 23.64 -2.45
N LEU A 325 26.24 22.43 -2.41
CA LEU A 325 26.72 21.70 -3.57
C LEU A 325 26.10 20.32 -3.56
N GLY A 326 25.52 19.91 -4.68
CA GLY A 326 24.96 18.59 -4.87
C GLY A 326 23.69 18.60 -5.69
N THR A 327 23.24 17.42 -6.09
CA THR A 327 22.00 17.20 -6.83
C THR A 327 20.82 17.03 -5.86
N GLY A 328 19.66 17.52 -6.26
CA GLY A 328 18.42 17.20 -5.56
C GLY A 328 18.09 15.71 -5.71
N GLY A 329 17.48 15.11 -4.70
CA GLY A 329 17.01 13.74 -4.74
C GLY A 329 15.87 13.57 -5.74
N ALA A 330 15.84 12.44 -6.45
CA ALA A 330 14.74 12.09 -7.34
C ALA A 330 13.46 11.79 -6.55
N GLY A 331 12.30 12.10 -7.12
CA GLY A 331 11.01 11.62 -6.63
C GLY A 331 10.87 10.11 -6.78
N GLY A 332 10.12 9.47 -5.89
CA GLY A 332 9.81 8.04 -5.95
C GLY A 332 8.80 7.73 -7.04
N VAL A 333 8.81 6.50 -7.54
CA VAL A 333 7.83 6.00 -8.51
C VAL A 333 6.48 5.77 -7.84
N GLY A 334 5.36 6.07 -8.51
CA GLY A 334 4.03 5.68 -8.04
C GLY A 334 3.80 4.17 -8.14
N GLY A 335 3.06 3.60 -7.22
CA GLY A 335 2.67 2.20 -7.24
C GLY A 335 1.70 1.87 -8.37
N GLY A 336 1.70 0.65 -8.88
CA GLY A 336 0.71 0.18 -9.85
C GLY A 336 -0.68 0.07 -9.27
N GLY A 337 -1.71 0.29 -10.08
CA GLY A 337 -3.11 -0.02 -9.71
C GLY A 337 -3.37 -1.53 -9.72
N GLY A 338 -4.22 -2.00 -8.85
CA GLY A 338 -4.66 -3.39 -8.76
C GLY A 338 -5.57 -3.78 -9.92
N ALA A 339 -5.53 -5.04 -10.35
CA ALA A 339 -6.46 -5.54 -11.35
C ALA A 339 -7.90 -5.62 -10.82
N GLY A 340 -8.90 -5.41 -11.68
CA GLY A 340 -10.29 -5.64 -11.35
C GLY A 340 -10.57 -7.14 -11.15
N GLY A 341 -11.50 -7.48 -10.27
CA GLY A 341 -11.92 -8.86 -10.03
C GLY A 341 -12.80 -9.40 -11.16
N ASP A 342 -12.70 -10.69 -11.45
CA ASP A 342 -13.54 -11.32 -12.47
C ASP A 342 -15.00 -11.44 -11.99
N GLY A 343 -15.94 -11.33 -12.91
CA GLY A 343 -17.37 -11.50 -12.66
C GLY A 343 -17.72 -12.92 -12.22
N GLY A 344 -18.76 -13.06 -11.39
CA GLY A 344 -19.25 -14.34 -10.89
C GLY A 344 -19.87 -15.20 -11.98
N ARG A 345 -19.82 -16.53 -11.81
CA ARG A 345 -20.43 -17.48 -12.75
C ARG A 345 -21.93 -17.61 -12.51
N GLY A 346 -22.72 -17.53 -13.59
CA GLY A 346 -24.13 -17.92 -13.55
C GLY A 346 -24.31 -19.40 -13.24
N GLY A 347 -25.39 -19.74 -12.51
CA GLY A 347 -25.73 -21.12 -12.18
C GLY A 347 -26.23 -21.89 -13.38
N VAL A 348 -26.11 -23.24 -13.36
CA VAL A 348 -26.61 -24.13 -14.40
C VAL A 348 -28.13 -24.20 -14.35
N ALA A 349 -28.77 -24.07 -15.50
CA ALA A 349 -30.24 -24.20 -15.61
C ALA A 349 -30.73 -25.56 -15.06
N THR A 350 -31.84 -25.57 -14.32
CA THR A 350 -32.62 -26.78 -14.08
C THR A 350 -33.30 -27.20 -15.39
N PRO A 351 -33.62 -28.49 -15.62
CA PRO A 351 -34.32 -28.91 -16.84
C PRO A 351 -35.59 -28.09 -17.09
N GLY A 352 -35.60 -27.29 -18.16
CA GLY A 352 -36.72 -26.41 -18.53
C GLY A 352 -36.58 -24.94 -18.02
N GLY A 353 -35.54 -24.58 -17.25
CA GLY A 353 -35.24 -23.20 -16.82
C GLY A 353 -34.12 -22.56 -17.64
N GLN A 354 -34.02 -21.23 -17.59
CA GLN A 354 -32.84 -20.50 -18.13
C GLN A 354 -31.70 -20.54 -17.12
N GLY A 355 -30.45 -20.65 -17.58
CA GLY A 355 -29.27 -20.46 -16.72
C GLY A 355 -29.19 -19.03 -16.15
N GLY A 356 -28.55 -18.85 -15.00
CA GLY A 356 -28.34 -17.53 -14.42
C GLY A 356 -27.43 -16.66 -15.30
N ASP A 357 -27.66 -15.36 -15.27
CA ASP A 357 -26.82 -14.37 -15.97
C ASP A 357 -25.36 -14.39 -15.44
N ALA A 358 -24.38 -13.94 -16.22
CA ALA A 358 -23.02 -13.76 -15.78
C ALA A 358 -22.84 -12.43 -15.02
N GLY A 359 -21.99 -12.39 -14.01
CA GLY A 359 -21.60 -11.14 -13.33
C GLY A 359 -20.62 -10.32 -14.18
N ASP A 360 -20.67 -9.00 -14.03
CA ASP A 360 -19.71 -8.09 -14.68
C ASP A 360 -18.31 -8.19 -14.05
N GLY A 361 -17.25 -7.97 -14.85
CA GLY A 361 -15.90 -7.81 -14.36
C GLY A 361 -15.70 -6.44 -13.69
N GLY A 362 -14.93 -6.37 -12.61
CA GLY A 362 -14.59 -5.13 -11.95
C GLY A 362 -13.61 -4.28 -12.77
N ALA A 363 -13.66 -2.95 -12.61
CA ALA A 363 -12.67 -2.06 -13.23
C ALA A 363 -11.29 -2.22 -12.60
N GLY A 364 -10.22 -1.98 -13.36
CA GLY A 364 -8.86 -1.90 -12.82
C GLY A 364 -8.64 -0.63 -12.00
N GLY A 365 -7.83 -0.70 -10.95
CA GLY A 365 -7.46 0.44 -10.11
C GLY A 365 -6.53 1.41 -10.84
N ALA A 366 -6.58 2.70 -10.47
CA ALA A 366 -5.66 3.69 -11.03
C ALA A 366 -4.24 3.51 -10.49
N GLY A 367 -3.25 3.82 -11.30
CA GLY A 367 -1.85 3.91 -10.86
C GLY A 367 -1.61 5.08 -9.91
N GLY A 368 -0.71 4.92 -8.94
CA GLY A 368 -0.28 5.98 -8.04
C GLY A 368 0.52 7.05 -8.77
N ASN A 369 0.41 8.31 -8.34
CA ASN A 369 1.19 9.39 -8.92
C ASN A 369 2.68 9.22 -8.60
N GLY A 370 3.55 9.62 -9.53
CA GLY A 370 4.98 9.76 -9.25
C GLY A 370 5.24 10.75 -8.12
N GLY A 371 6.34 10.55 -7.39
CA GLY A 371 6.74 11.45 -6.32
C GLY A 371 6.72 12.89 -6.80
N GLY A 372 5.99 13.73 -6.07
CA GLY A 372 5.84 15.15 -6.36
C GLY A 372 7.18 15.85 -6.47
N ALA A 373 7.26 17.12 -6.21
CA ALA A 373 8.48 17.90 -6.38
C ALA A 373 9.73 17.11 -5.97
N SER A 374 10.57 16.81 -6.93
CA SER A 374 11.93 16.30 -6.69
C SER A 374 12.72 17.34 -5.89
N GLY A 375 13.73 16.92 -5.13
CA GLY A 375 14.53 17.83 -4.32
C GLY A 375 15.25 18.88 -5.16
N ALA A 376 15.29 20.13 -4.68
CA ALA A 376 16.06 21.18 -5.32
C ALA A 376 17.57 20.86 -5.32
N GLY A 377 18.27 21.27 -6.39
CA GLY A 377 19.73 21.25 -6.44
C GLY A 377 20.35 22.15 -5.36
N GLY A 378 21.67 21.98 -5.10
CA GLY A 378 22.41 22.81 -4.16
C GLY A 378 22.39 24.29 -4.59
N TRP A 379 22.48 25.21 -3.60
CA TRP A 379 22.38 26.63 -3.89
C TRP A 379 23.40 27.12 -4.92
N LEU A 380 24.63 26.63 -4.88
CA LEU A 380 25.74 27.10 -5.72
C LEU A 380 25.92 26.23 -6.98
N LEU A 381 25.96 24.90 -6.81
CA LEU A 381 26.27 23.98 -7.92
C LEU A 381 25.52 22.66 -7.72
N GLY A 382 25.05 22.09 -8.80
CA GLY A 382 24.38 20.79 -8.85
C GLY A 382 23.29 20.71 -9.93
N THR A 383 22.35 19.83 -9.79
CA THR A 383 21.15 19.74 -10.64
C THR A 383 19.91 19.58 -9.79
N GLY A 384 18.77 20.03 -10.28
CA GLY A 384 17.49 19.67 -9.69
C GLY A 384 17.26 18.16 -9.76
N GLY A 385 16.60 17.58 -8.76
CA GLY A 385 16.22 16.16 -8.79
C GLY A 385 15.19 15.86 -9.87
N ALA A 386 15.19 14.68 -10.44
CA ALA A 386 14.19 14.23 -11.39
C ALA A 386 12.87 13.89 -10.70
N GLY A 387 11.73 14.19 -11.34
CA GLY A 387 10.42 13.73 -10.89
C GLY A 387 10.28 12.21 -10.98
N GLY A 388 9.54 11.60 -10.06
CA GLY A 388 9.23 10.18 -10.09
C GLY A 388 8.24 9.83 -11.21
N ALA A 389 8.35 8.67 -11.81
CA ALA A 389 7.37 8.20 -12.78
C ALA A 389 6.03 7.85 -12.10
N GLY A 390 4.92 8.05 -12.79
CA GLY A 390 3.61 7.56 -12.37
C GLY A 390 3.50 6.04 -12.47
N GLY A 391 2.73 5.42 -11.60
CA GLY A 391 2.42 3.99 -11.64
C GLY A 391 1.45 3.65 -12.77
N ASN A 392 1.51 2.42 -13.26
CA ASN A 392 0.58 1.96 -14.29
C ASN A 392 -0.80 1.67 -13.69
N GLY A 393 -1.85 1.85 -14.47
CA GLY A 393 -3.21 1.42 -14.12
C GLY A 393 -3.32 -0.12 -14.14
N GLY A 394 -4.21 -0.65 -13.29
CA GLY A 394 -4.52 -2.07 -13.23
C GLY A 394 -5.41 -2.52 -14.40
N ASN A 395 -5.33 -3.79 -14.76
CA ASN A 395 -6.17 -4.34 -15.81
C ASN A 395 -7.62 -4.51 -15.32
N GLY A 396 -8.60 -4.38 -16.23
CA GLY A 396 -10.00 -4.70 -15.94
C GLY A 396 -10.22 -6.21 -15.75
N GLY A 397 -11.16 -6.57 -14.87
CA GLY A 397 -11.56 -7.94 -14.64
C GLY A 397 -12.37 -8.50 -15.81
N LYS A 398 -12.39 -9.84 -15.96
CA LYS A 398 -13.12 -10.54 -17.00
C LYS A 398 -14.60 -10.66 -16.63
N ALA A 399 -15.45 -10.62 -17.63
CA ALA A 399 -16.86 -10.99 -17.45
C ALA A 399 -16.98 -12.44 -16.95
N GLY A 400 -17.95 -12.70 -16.08
CA GLY A 400 -18.31 -14.05 -15.66
C GLY A 400 -18.82 -14.91 -16.82
N PHE A 401 -18.83 -16.23 -16.63
CA PHE A 401 -19.37 -17.18 -17.61
C PHE A 401 -20.83 -17.51 -17.28
N SER A 402 -21.70 -17.39 -18.28
CA SER A 402 -23.09 -17.91 -18.22
C SER A 402 -23.19 -19.18 -19.03
N PRO A 403 -23.79 -20.28 -18.54
CA PRO A 403 -24.06 -21.45 -19.32
C PRO A 403 -25.26 -21.31 -20.27
N GLY A 404 -26.00 -20.20 -20.26
CA GLY A 404 -27.11 -19.88 -21.12
C GLY A 404 -26.74 -19.03 -22.34
N PRO A 405 -27.55 -19.01 -23.43
CA PRO A 405 -27.14 -18.37 -24.68
C PRO A 405 -27.25 -16.85 -24.72
N THR A 406 -27.69 -16.16 -23.69
CA THR A 406 -28.22 -14.80 -23.86
C THR A 406 -27.67 -13.72 -22.94
N ASN A 407 -26.97 -14.00 -21.84
CA ASN A 407 -26.50 -12.94 -20.91
C ASN A 407 -25.05 -13.14 -20.50
N PHE A 408 -24.17 -12.55 -21.27
CA PHE A 408 -22.76 -12.37 -20.88
C PHE A 408 -22.65 -11.11 -20.00
N GLY A 409 -21.89 -11.19 -18.90
CA GLY A 409 -21.49 -10.01 -18.15
C GLY A 409 -20.65 -9.05 -18.99
N LEU A 410 -20.51 -7.82 -18.56
CA LEU A 410 -19.62 -6.83 -19.15
C LEU A 410 -18.19 -7.02 -18.62
N ASN A 411 -17.20 -6.85 -19.47
CA ASN A 411 -15.80 -6.80 -19.06
C ASN A 411 -15.50 -5.49 -18.32
N GLY A 412 -14.69 -5.55 -17.30
CA GLY A 412 -14.20 -4.39 -16.58
C GLY A 412 -13.30 -3.51 -17.43
N ALA A 413 -13.37 -2.20 -17.24
CA ALA A 413 -12.43 -1.24 -17.84
C ALA A 413 -11.05 -1.34 -17.21
N GLY A 414 -9.99 -1.05 -17.95
CA GLY A 414 -8.65 -0.84 -17.41
C GLY A 414 -8.58 0.43 -16.58
N GLY A 415 -7.79 0.45 -15.51
CA GLY A 415 -7.53 1.63 -14.70
C GLY A 415 -6.66 2.66 -15.42
N GLY A 416 -6.80 3.94 -15.08
CA GLY A 416 -5.92 4.99 -15.60
C GLY A 416 -4.51 4.90 -15.01
N GLY A 417 -3.50 5.37 -15.76
CA GLY A 417 -2.14 5.53 -15.25
C GLY A 417 -2.03 6.67 -14.22
N GLY A 418 -1.00 6.67 -13.39
CA GLY A 418 -0.65 7.75 -12.47
C GLY A 418 0.17 8.85 -13.15
N VAL A 419 -0.02 10.09 -12.73
CA VAL A 419 0.71 11.26 -13.29
C VAL A 419 2.19 11.21 -12.90
N GLY A 420 3.08 11.59 -13.80
CA GLY A 420 4.50 11.77 -13.49
C GLY A 420 4.77 12.96 -12.59
N GLY A 421 5.73 12.85 -11.70
CA GLY A 421 6.18 13.94 -10.83
C GLY A 421 6.97 15.02 -11.59
N ASN A 422 6.89 16.27 -11.16
CA ASN A 422 7.67 17.34 -11.77
C ASN A 422 9.14 17.26 -11.38
N GLY A 423 10.03 17.65 -12.28
CA GLY A 423 11.43 17.91 -11.97
C GLY A 423 11.59 19.15 -11.10
N ALA A 424 12.61 19.17 -10.24
CA ALA A 424 12.91 20.33 -9.41
C ALA A 424 13.76 21.38 -10.12
N THR A 425 13.69 22.60 -9.59
CA THR A 425 14.54 23.69 -10.03
C THR A 425 16.02 23.37 -9.80
N GLY A 426 16.86 23.81 -10.75
CA GLY A 426 18.32 23.76 -10.63
C GLY A 426 18.87 24.69 -9.56
N PRO A 427 20.19 24.65 -9.30
CA PRO A 427 20.86 25.56 -8.36
C PRO A 427 20.76 27.00 -8.82
N TRP A 428 20.91 27.93 -7.86
CA TRP A 428 20.85 29.35 -8.15
C TRP A 428 21.92 29.81 -9.14
N LEU A 429 23.16 29.29 -9.02
CA LEU A 429 24.29 29.78 -9.83
C LEU A 429 24.57 28.89 -11.03
N PHE A 430 24.90 27.61 -10.82
CA PHE A 430 25.33 26.67 -11.87
C PHE A 430 24.63 25.35 -11.77
N GLY A 431 23.87 25.00 -12.79
CA GLY A 431 23.35 23.66 -12.96
C GLY A 431 21.98 23.61 -13.62
N ASP A 432 21.63 22.44 -14.05
CA ASP A 432 20.42 22.17 -14.82
C ASP A 432 19.20 21.95 -13.91
N GLY A 433 18.00 22.24 -14.43
CA GLY A 433 16.75 21.78 -13.86
C GLY A 433 16.61 20.26 -13.95
N GLY A 434 15.86 19.66 -13.00
CA GLY A 434 15.56 18.24 -12.99
C GLY A 434 14.58 17.85 -14.09
N ALA A 435 14.72 16.65 -14.65
CA ALA A 435 13.77 16.12 -15.61
C ALA A 435 12.41 15.79 -14.93
N GLY A 436 11.30 15.96 -15.65
CA GLY A 436 9.99 15.49 -15.26
C GLY A 436 9.88 13.95 -15.35
N GLY A 437 9.11 13.34 -14.46
CA GLY A 437 8.83 11.90 -14.49
C GLY A 437 7.82 11.53 -15.57
N GLY A 438 7.95 10.35 -16.16
CA GLY A 438 6.97 9.85 -17.12
C GLY A 438 5.61 9.58 -16.49
N GLY A 439 4.53 9.74 -17.27
CA GLY A 439 3.19 9.31 -16.87
C GLY A 439 3.06 7.78 -16.94
N GLY A 440 2.26 7.20 -16.06
CA GLY A 440 1.94 5.77 -16.06
C GLY A 440 1.04 5.36 -17.22
N ALA A 441 1.19 4.13 -17.70
CA ALA A 441 0.31 3.59 -18.72
C ALA A 441 -1.07 3.24 -18.14
N GLY A 442 -2.12 3.35 -18.95
CA GLY A 442 -3.44 2.83 -18.62
C GLY A 442 -3.46 1.28 -18.67
N GLY A 443 -4.29 0.67 -17.82
CA GLY A 443 -4.51 -0.77 -17.79
C GLY A 443 -5.33 -1.25 -18.97
N ILE A 444 -5.18 -2.52 -19.32
CA ILE A 444 -5.94 -3.16 -20.40
C ILE A 444 -7.32 -3.53 -19.87
N GLY A 445 -8.39 -3.35 -20.68
CA GLY A 445 -9.73 -3.82 -20.34
C GLY A 445 -9.82 -5.34 -20.33
N GLY A 446 -10.77 -5.90 -19.57
CA GLY A 446 -11.01 -7.34 -19.50
C GLY A 446 -11.48 -7.93 -20.83
N ASP A 447 -11.24 -9.23 -21.06
CA ASP A 447 -11.47 -9.93 -22.34
C ASP A 447 -12.38 -11.17 -22.27
N GLY A 448 -13.09 -11.37 -21.17
CA GLY A 448 -13.92 -12.55 -20.90
C GLY A 448 -15.28 -12.61 -21.59
N GLY A 449 -15.81 -11.49 -22.10
CA GLY A 449 -17.15 -11.37 -22.70
C GLY A 449 -17.10 -11.06 -24.21
N PRO A 450 -18.26 -10.89 -24.86
CA PRO A 450 -18.34 -10.63 -26.30
C PRO A 450 -17.78 -9.26 -26.70
N THR A 451 -17.73 -8.31 -25.81
CA THR A 451 -17.14 -6.97 -26.00
C THR A 451 -16.00 -6.77 -25.02
N PRO A 452 -14.75 -6.54 -25.47
CA PRO A 452 -13.66 -6.25 -24.58
C PRO A 452 -13.92 -4.99 -23.76
N GLY A 453 -13.44 -4.95 -22.51
CA GLY A 453 -13.48 -3.77 -21.70
C GLY A 453 -12.62 -2.65 -22.29
N SER A 454 -12.95 -1.40 -21.99
CA SER A 454 -12.15 -0.25 -22.44
C SER A 454 -10.77 -0.23 -21.80
N THR A 455 -9.76 0.12 -22.58
CA THR A 455 -8.41 0.38 -22.05
C THR A 455 -8.42 1.67 -21.23
N GLY A 456 -7.70 1.69 -20.11
CA GLY A 456 -7.55 2.87 -19.28
C GLY A 456 -6.75 3.99 -19.96
N ALA A 457 -6.99 5.22 -19.56
CA ALA A 457 -6.23 6.38 -20.06
C ALA A 457 -4.78 6.34 -19.58
N GLY A 458 -3.85 6.70 -20.46
CA GLY A 458 -2.49 7.03 -20.06
C GLY A 458 -2.45 8.37 -19.32
N ALA A 459 -1.55 8.52 -18.35
CA ALA A 459 -1.44 9.74 -17.57
C ALA A 459 -0.40 10.72 -18.13
N ALA A 460 -0.53 11.98 -17.75
CA ALA A 460 0.41 13.01 -18.15
C ALA A 460 1.80 12.79 -17.54
N GLY A 461 2.85 13.11 -18.31
CA GLY A 461 4.20 13.25 -17.79
C GLY A 461 4.36 14.53 -16.96
N GLY A 462 5.30 14.52 -16.03
CA GLY A 462 5.63 15.69 -15.21
C GLY A 462 6.43 16.74 -16.01
N HIS A 463 6.34 17.99 -15.57
CA HIS A 463 7.12 19.08 -16.16
C HIS A 463 8.59 18.98 -15.76
N GLY A 464 9.50 19.39 -16.63
CA GLY A 464 10.89 19.63 -16.28
C GLY A 464 11.04 20.84 -15.35
N GLY A 465 12.09 20.83 -14.50
CA GLY A 465 12.43 21.95 -13.64
C GLY A 465 13.22 23.03 -14.37
N ASP A 466 13.13 24.26 -13.91
CA ASP A 466 13.84 25.40 -14.50
C ASP A 466 15.30 25.44 -14.03
N ALA A 467 16.23 25.88 -14.88
CA ALA A 467 17.53 26.38 -14.46
C ALA A 467 17.39 27.85 -14.01
N GLN A 468 18.30 28.34 -13.15
CA GLN A 468 18.16 29.69 -12.64
C GLN A 468 19.11 30.69 -13.33
N LEU A 469 20.41 30.71 -13.04
CA LEU A 469 21.31 31.69 -13.67
C LEU A 469 22.03 31.11 -14.88
N ILE A 470 22.67 29.94 -14.71
CA ILE A 470 23.41 29.26 -15.76
C ILE A 470 23.07 27.76 -15.69
N GLY A 471 22.53 27.21 -16.77
CA GLY A 471 22.17 25.81 -16.88
C GLY A 471 21.02 25.58 -17.87
N ASN A 472 20.78 24.35 -18.21
CA ASN A 472 19.69 23.96 -19.08
C ASN A 472 18.41 23.68 -18.27
N GLY A 473 17.27 23.98 -18.85
CA GLY A 473 15.98 23.53 -18.30
C GLY A 473 15.90 21.98 -18.35
N GLY A 474 15.27 21.38 -17.36
CA GLY A 474 14.99 19.93 -17.34
C GLY A 474 13.99 19.54 -18.43
N HIS A 475 14.15 18.35 -19.01
CA HIS A 475 13.19 17.83 -19.98
C HIS A 475 11.85 17.49 -19.31
N GLY A 476 10.75 17.69 -20.01
CA GLY A 476 9.45 17.19 -19.61
C GLY A 476 9.41 15.65 -19.68
N GLY A 477 8.63 15.02 -18.80
CA GLY A 477 8.38 13.58 -18.83
C GLY A 477 7.44 13.18 -19.94
N ALA A 478 7.65 12.01 -20.55
CA ALA A 478 6.74 11.47 -21.55
C ALA A 478 5.37 11.14 -20.94
N GLY A 479 4.30 11.32 -21.73
CA GLY A 479 2.97 10.86 -21.36
C GLY A 479 2.87 9.33 -21.39
N GLY A 480 2.04 8.76 -20.52
CA GLY A 480 1.75 7.33 -20.49
C GLY A 480 0.90 6.87 -21.67
N THR A 481 1.09 5.62 -22.08
CA THR A 481 0.26 5.00 -23.12
C THR A 481 -1.12 4.60 -22.57
N GLY A 482 -2.17 4.71 -23.37
CA GLY A 482 -3.54 4.36 -22.96
C GLY A 482 -4.55 4.85 -23.99
N VAL A 483 -5.83 4.83 -23.60
CA VAL A 483 -6.91 5.35 -24.48
C VAL A 483 -7.76 6.34 -23.67
N PRO A 484 -7.54 7.65 -23.83
CA PRO A 484 -6.51 8.28 -24.69
C PRO A 484 -5.09 8.16 -24.08
N ASN A 485 -4.06 8.41 -24.88
CA ASN A 485 -2.70 8.56 -24.38
C ASN A 485 -2.57 9.79 -23.48
N GLY A 486 -1.67 9.74 -22.51
CA GLY A 486 -1.30 10.88 -21.70
C GLY A 486 -0.50 11.92 -22.48
N SER A 487 -0.61 13.19 -22.12
CA SER A 487 0.20 14.26 -22.67
C SER A 487 1.62 14.22 -22.09
N GLY A 488 2.61 14.58 -22.87
CA GLY A 488 3.94 14.85 -22.34
C GLY A 488 3.97 16.10 -21.45
N GLY A 489 4.93 16.16 -20.53
CA GLY A 489 5.19 17.33 -19.70
C GLY A 489 5.94 18.41 -20.47
N ALA A 490 5.77 19.67 -20.09
CA ALA A 490 6.57 20.77 -20.66
C ALA A 490 8.02 20.70 -20.17
N GLY A 491 8.96 21.07 -21.02
CA GLY A 491 10.34 21.31 -20.60
C GLY A 491 10.47 22.53 -19.70
N GLY A 492 11.47 22.54 -18.83
CA GLY A 492 11.82 23.67 -17.97
C GLY A 492 12.52 24.79 -18.74
N LEU A 493 12.53 25.99 -18.14
CA LEU A 493 13.19 27.16 -18.71
C LEU A 493 14.73 27.04 -18.55
N SER A 494 15.44 27.63 -19.52
CA SER A 494 16.90 27.80 -19.43
C SER A 494 17.29 28.84 -18.38
N GLY A 495 18.56 28.83 -17.97
CA GLY A 495 19.14 29.87 -17.14
C GLY A 495 19.14 31.24 -17.82
N LEU A 496 19.11 32.29 -17.00
CA LEU A 496 19.03 33.69 -17.45
C LEU A 496 20.22 34.15 -18.29
N LEU A 497 21.46 33.63 -18.03
CA LEU A 497 22.66 34.01 -18.74
C LEU A 497 23.06 33.02 -19.82
N PHE A 498 23.04 31.74 -19.51
CA PHE A 498 23.40 30.66 -20.44
C PHE A 498 22.58 29.42 -20.16
N GLY A 499 22.22 28.73 -21.25
CA GLY A 499 21.54 27.45 -21.21
C GLY A 499 20.51 27.32 -22.32
N GLU A 500 20.01 26.11 -22.48
CA GLU A 500 18.91 25.80 -23.40
C GLU A 500 17.66 25.40 -22.62
N PRO A 501 16.45 25.71 -23.11
CA PRO A 501 15.24 25.20 -22.49
C PRO A 501 15.17 23.67 -22.63
N GLY A 502 14.55 23.02 -21.64
CA GLY A 502 14.28 21.59 -21.71
C GLY A 502 13.31 21.25 -22.83
N ALA A 503 13.49 20.09 -23.46
CA ALA A 503 12.54 19.58 -24.44
C ALA A 503 11.22 19.16 -23.75
N ASN A 504 10.11 19.26 -24.48
CA ASN A 504 8.84 18.68 -24.04
C ASN A 504 8.90 17.16 -24.13
N GLY A 505 8.15 16.48 -23.26
CA GLY A 505 8.06 15.03 -23.22
C GLY A 505 7.06 14.43 -24.22
#